data_3d93883abd18cdeb4eabe0c83857956c
#
_entry.id   3d93883abd18cdeb4eabe0c83857956c
#
_cell.length_a   1.000
_cell.length_b   1.000
_cell.length_c   1.000
_cell.angle_alpha   90.00
_cell.angle_beta   90.00
_cell.angle_gamma   90.00
#
_symmetry.space_group_name_H-M   'P 1'
#
loop_
_entity.id
_entity.type
_entity.pdbx_description
1 polymer ?
#
loop_
_entity_poly.entity_id
_entity_poly.type
_entity_poly.pdbx_seq_one_letter_code
_entity_poly.pdbx_strand_id
1 'polypeptide(L)'
;ETRPVVKEEQKPVVKQEEKTVENVGKGEAVEKTFPALPTIHFKRNLAVIDTARYAGELSRIVETLKEFPGVKVDIRGYTDHSGTDRINLPLSLKRAEALKTYLVGKGISADRMSTFGEGKDMSVDQKDIYTEKARKVEVKKHE
;
A
#
# COMPACT_ATOMS: atom_id res chain seq x y z
N GLU A 1 -40.57 4.34 -1.51
CA GLU A 1 -40.48 3.96 -1.34
C GLU A 1 -40.06 3.92 -1.18
N THR A 2 -40.21 4.15 -1.38
CA THR A 2 -39.94 3.79 -1.15
C THR A 2 -39.21 3.81 -0.83
N ARG A 3 -39.22 4.03 -0.80
CA ARG A 3 -38.63 3.76 -0.43
C ARG A 3 -37.86 3.82 -0.23
N PRO A 4 -37.90 4.20 -0.47
CA PRO A 4 -37.26 4.00 -0.23
C PRO A 4 -36.35 4.05 0.05
N VAL A 5 -36.41 4.43 -0.11
CA VAL A 5 -35.67 4.12 0.05
C VAL A 5 -34.74 4.22 0.24
N VAL A 6 -34.63 4.59 0.17
CA VAL A 6 -33.89 4.26 0.28
C VAL A 6 -33.07 4.45 0.47
N LYS A 7 -33.03 4.74 0.38
CA LYS A 7 -32.47 4.46 0.55
C LYS A 7 -31.59 4.52 0.67
N GLU A 8 -31.55 4.98 0.61
CA GLU A 8 -30.92 4.54 0.68
C GLU A 8 -30.10 4.59 0.82
N GLU A 9 -30.21 4.90 0.71
CA GLU A 9 -29.72 4.42 0.75
C GLU A 9 -28.87 4.44 0.81
N GLN A 10 -28.99 4.79 0.72
CA GLN A 10 -28.54 4.30 0.75
C GLN A 10 -27.64 4.33 0.62
N LYS A 11 -27.55 4.54 0.45
CA LYS A 11 -27.02 4.04 0.39
C LYS A 11 -26.16 3.89 0.23
N PRO A 12 -25.89 4.19 0.07
CA PRO A 12 -25.38 3.55 -0.03
C PRO A 12 -24.59 3.38 0.04
N VAL A 13 -24.68 3.57 -0.14
CA VAL A 13 -24.26 2.88 -0.16
C VAL A 13 -23.60 2.60 -0.24
N VAL A 14 -23.52 2.79 -0.46
CA VAL A 14 -23.17 2.06 -0.62
C VAL A 14 -22.59 1.91 -0.78
N LYS A 15 -22.60 2.00 -1.00
CA LYS A 15 -22.35 1.39 -1.14
C LYS A 15 -21.69 1.10 -1.47
N GLN A 16 -21.72 1.36 -1.62
CA GLN A 16 -21.47 0.66 -1.84
C GLN A 16 -21.01 0.26 -2.07
N GLU A 17 -21.28 0.47 -2.33
CA GLU A 17 -21.18 -0.32 -2.53
C GLU A 17 -20.86 -0.64 -2.88
N GLU A 18 -21.11 -0.59 -3.20
CA GLU A 18 -21.08 -1.32 -3.57
C GLU A 18 -20.80 -1.60 -4.07
N LYS A 19 -21.00 -1.70 -4.48
CA LYS A 19 -20.98 -2.38 -5.01
C LYS A 19 -20.78 -2.86 -5.50
N THR A 20 -20.95 -2.75 -5.94
CA THR A 20 -20.97 -3.49 -6.44
C THR A 20 -20.85 -4.25 -6.93
N VAL A 21 -21.30 -4.47 -7.41
CA VAL A 21 -21.26 -5.30 -7.90
C VAL A 21 -21.61 -5.68 -8.58
N GLU A 22 -21.72 -5.89 -9.17
CA GLU A 22 -22.02 -6.48 -9.77
C GLU A 22 -22.12 -7.26 -10.10
N ASN A 23 -22.33 -7.54 -10.40
CA ASN A 23 -22.50 -8.52 -10.67
C ASN A 23 -22.54 -9.35 -10.89
N VAL A 24 -22.79 -9.67 -11.34
CA VAL A 24 -22.88 -10.56 -11.41
C VAL A 24 -23.13 -11.40 -11.58
N GLY A 25 -23.39 -11.87 -12.03
CA GLY A 25 -23.65 -12.57 -12.14
C GLY A 25 -23.78 -13.50 -11.93
N LYS A 26 -24.01 -13.67 -12.21
CA LYS A 26 -23.91 -14.20 -11.78
C LYS A 26 -23.80 -14.59 -11.02
N GLY A 27 -24.20 -14.73 -11.75
CA GLY A 27 -24.04 -14.99 -10.96
C GLY A 27 -23.45 -15.11 -9.77
N GLU A 28 -23.13 -15.44 -9.37
CA GLU A 28 -22.57 -15.20 -8.22
C GLU A 28 -21.61 -14.12 -8.30
N ALA A 29 -21.84 -13.11 -7.64
CA ALA A 29 -20.86 -12.09 -7.61
C ALA A 29 -19.66 -12.61 -6.87
N VAL A 30 -18.52 -12.60 -7.52
CA VAL A 30 -17.28 -12.91 -6.85
C VAL A 30 -16.76 -11.62 -6.25
N GLU A 31 -16.66 -11.62 -4.95
CA GLU A 31 -16.15 -10.48 -4.23
C GLU A 31 -14.67 -10.32 -4.53
N LYS A 32 -14.27 -9.15 -4.99
CA LYS A 32 -12.84 -8.88 -5.25
C LYS A 32 -12.07 -8.83 -3.95
N THR A 33 -10.99 -9.55 -3.90
CA THR A 33 -10.08 -9.55 -2.76
C THR A 33 -8.93 -8.61 -3.06
N PHE A 34 -8.56 -7.76 -2.09
CA PHE A 34 -7.43 -6.88 -2.26
C PHE A 34 -6.15 -7.72 -2.38
N PRO A 35 -5.42 -7.60 -3.50
CA PRO A 35 -4.27 -8.48 -3.73
C PRO A 35 -3.06 -8.06 -2.92
N ALA A 36 -2.11 -8.98 -2.79
CA ALA A 36 -0.80 -8.63 -2.26
C ALA A 36 -0.10 -7.70 -3.23
N LEU A 37 0.55 -6.67 -2.72
CA LEU A 37 1.23 -5.69 -3.56
C LEU A 37 2.73 -5.94 -3.58
N PRO A 38 3.40 -5.56 -4.67
CA PRO A 38 4.83 -5.77 -4.77
C PRO A 38 5.59 -4.89 -3.77
N THR A 39 6.79 -5.35 -3.42
CA THR A 39 7.68 -4.68 -2.49
C THR A 39 8.69 -3.86 -3.28
N ILE A 40 9.02 -2.67 -2.79
CA ILE A 40 10.03 -1.79 -3.40
C ILE A 40 11.27 -1.82 -2.50
N HIS A 41 12.43 -2.08 -3.10
CA HIS A 41 13.68 -2.11 -2.36
C HIS A 41 14.52 -0.87 -2.61
N PHE A 42 15.44 -0.58 -1.70
CA PHE A 42 16.23 0.64 -1.73
C PHE A 42 17.72 0.34 -1.67
N LYS A 43 18.50 1.25 -2.22
CA LYS A 43 19.94 1.22 -2.05
C LYS A 43 20.28 1.64 -0.62
N ARG A 44 21.46 1.22 -0.18
CA ARG A 44 21.91 1.50 1.17
C ARG A 44 21.91 3.01 1.45
N ASN A 45 21.41 3.36 2.62
CA ASN A 45 21.36 4.75 3.13
C ASN A 45 20.48 5.70 2.30
N LEU A 46 19.74 5.21 1.32
CA LEU A 46 18.91 6.07 0.47
C LEU A 46 17.44 5.83 0.71
N ALA A 47 16.67 6.90 0.55
CA ALA A 47 15.20 6.85 0.60
C ALA A 47 14.62 7.36 -0.72
N VAL A 48 15.35 7.16 -1.82
CA VAL A 48 14.93 7.57 -3.18
C VAL A 48 14.51 6.31 -3.92
N ILE A 49 13.31 6.34 -4.49
CA ILE A 49 12.80 5.20 -5.26
C ILE A 49 13.43 5.22 -6.65
N ASP A 50 13.98 4.08 -7.06
CA ASP A 50 14.47 3.91 -8.43
C ASP A 50 13.24 3.64 -9.31
N THR A 51 12.64 4.71 -9.83
CA THR A 51 11.38 4.61 -10.56
C THR A 51 11.53 3.86 -11.87
N ALA A 52 12.72 3.88 -12.47
CA ALA A 52 12.96 3.13 -13.70
C ALA A 52 12.98 1.63 -13.41
N ARG A 53 13.71 1.23 -12.37
CA ARG A 53 13.82 -0.17 -11.99
C ARG A 53 12.48 -0.75 -11.56
N TYR A 54 11.68 0.03 -10.84
CA TYR A 54 10.42 -0.44 -10.27
C TYR A 54 9.19 0.06 -11.00
N ALA A 55 9.34 0.45 -12.28
CA ALA A 55 8.22 0.99 -13.05
C ALA A 55 7.00 0.05 -13.07
N GLY A 56 7.23 -1.24 -13.27
CA GLY A 56 6.14 -2.22 -13.30
C GLY A 56 5.48 -2.39 -11.95
N GLU A 57 6.28 -2.51 -10.90
CA GLU A 57 5.77 -2.65 -9.54
C GLU A 57 4.99 -1.42 -9.11
N LEU A 58 5.51 -0.24 -9.41
CA LEU A 58 4.85 1.01 -9.05
C LEU A 58 3.51 1.16 -9.80
N SER A 59 3.48 0.81 -11.09
CA SER A 59 2.24 0.83 -11.85
C SER A 59 1.21 -0.10 -11.25
N ARG A 60 1.64 -1.29 -10.84
CA ARG A 60 0.73 -2.27 -10.24
C ARG A 60 0.13 -1.75 -8.94
N ILE A 61 0.94 -1.08 -8.12
CA ILE A 61 0.45 -0.49 -6.87
C ILE A 61 -0.58 0.59 -7.18
N VAL A 62 -0.27 1.49 -8.12
CA VAL A 62 -1.18 2.58 -8.50
C VAL A 62 -2.50 2.02 -9.03
N GLU A 63 -2.42 1.07 -9.94
CA GLU A 63 -3.61 0.49 -10.55
C GLU A 63 -4.48 -0.22 -9.53
N THR A 64 -3.86 -0.95 -8.62
CA THR A 64 -4.60 -1.65 -7.57
C THR A 64 -5.31 -0.65 -6.65
N LEU A 65 -4.62 0.40 -6.24
CA LEU A 65 -5.23 1.39 -5.36
C LEU A 65 -6.38 2.14 -6.04
N LYS A 66 -6.29 2.33 -7.34
CA LYS A 66 -7.39 2.94 -8.09
C LYS A 66 -8.57 1.99 -8.28
N GLU A 67 -8.27 0.69 -8.40
CA GLU A 67 -9.30 -0.32 -8.54
C GLU A 67 -10.10 -0.54 -7.25
N PHE A 68 -9.49 -0.29 -6.10
CA PHE A 68 -10.12 -0.47 -4.80
C PHE A 68 -10.19 0.88 -4.06
N PRO A 69 -10.99 1.83 -4.54
CA PRO A 69 -10.92 3.21 -4.05
C PRO A 69 -11.31 3.39 -2.58
N GLY A 70 -12.05 2.46 -2.01
CA GLY A 70 -12.44 2.53 -0.59
C GLY A 70 -11.44 1.93 0.37
N VAL A 71 -10.38 1.30 -0.14
CA VAL A 71 -9.42 0.61 0.72
C VAL A 71 -8.34 1.57 1.20
N LYS A 72 -8.07 1.55 2.49
CA LYS A 72 -6.94 2.26 3.08
C LYS A 72 -5.77 1.30 3.24
N VAL A 73 -4.56 1.82 3.12
CA VAL A 73 -3.36 0.99 3.19
C VAL A 73 -2.36 1.57 4.18
N ASP A 74 -1.52 0.68 4.70
CA ASP A 74 -0.38 1.04 5.53
C ASP A 74 0.88 0.84 4.69
N ILE A 75 1.74 1.85 4.69
CA ILE A 75 3.01 1.81 3.99
C ILE A 75 4.10 1.73 5.07
N ARG A 76 4.82 0.61 5.12
CA ARG A 76 5.84 0.37 6.14
C ARG A 76 7.21 0.32 5.51
N GLY A 77 8.10 1.16 6.00
CA GLY A 77 9.49 1.18 5.53
C GLY A 77 10.39 0.44 6.50
N TYR A 78 11.44 -0.17 5.94
CA TYR A 78 12.39 -0.97 6.70
C TYR A 78 13.81 -0.65 6.26
N THR A 79 14.77 -0.95 7.13
CA THR A 79 16.20 -0.81 6.82
C THR A 79 16.88 -2.17 7.01
N ASP A 80 18.10 -2.28 6.50
CA ASP A 80 18.94 -3.41 6.87
C ASP A 80 19.45 -3.18 8.31
N HIS A 81 20.22 -4.13 8.82
CA HIS A 81 20.63 -4.11 10.22
C HIS A 81 21.92 -3.31 10.49
N SER A 82 22.43 -2.60 9.48
CA SER A 82 23.58 -1.73 9.71
C SER A 82 23.13 -0.44 10.40
N GLY A 83 24.00 0.10 11.23
CA GLY A 83 23.70 1.33 11.94
C GLY A 83 22.82 1.12 13.17
N THR A 84 22.39 2.23 13.75
CA THR A 84 21.62 2.25 14.98
C THR A 84 20.16 2.55 14.70
N ASP A 85 19.30 2.27 15.68
CA ASP A 85 17.88 2.62 15.56
C ASP A 85 17.68 4.12 15.39
N ARG A 86 18.55 4.92 16.00
CA ARG A 86 18.48 6.37 15.89
C ARG A 86 18.57 6.83 14.43
N ILE A 87 19.34 6.10 13.61
CA ILE A 87 19.49 6.38 12.19
C ILE A 87 18.42 5.65 11.38
N ASN A 88 18.15 4.40 11.72
CA ASN A 88 17.30 3.53 10.91
C ASN A 88 15.82 3.84 11.03
N LEU A 89 15.34 4.26 12.19
CA LEU A 89 13.93 4.61 12.34
C LEU A 89 13.54 5.78 11.43
N PRO A 90 14.27 6.93 11.45
CA PRO A 90 13.93 8.01 10.51
C PRO A 90 14.13 7.62 9.04
N LEU A 91 15.16 6.83 8.73
CA LEU A 91 15.40 6.40 7.36
C LEU A 91 14.26 5.53 6.84
N SER A 92 13.79 4.60 7.66
CA SER A 92 12.68 3.74 7.27
C SER A 92 11.40 4.54 7.05
N LEU A 93 11.15 5.53 7.89
CA LEU A 93 9.98 6.39 7.70
C LEU A 93 10.10 7.20 6.40
N LYS A 94 11.29 7.73 6.11
CA LYS A 94 11.50 8.46 4.85
C LYS A 94 11.25 7.58 3.64
N ARG A 95 11.59 6.30 3.71
CA ARG A 95 11.31 5.37 2.62
C ARG A 95 9.82 5.19 2.41
N ALA A 96 9.07 5.05 3.51
CA ALA A 96 7.61 4.94 3.42
C ALA A 96 7.00 6.21 2.85
N GLU A 97 7.50 7.37 3.30
CA GLU A 97 7.00 8.65 2.83
C GLU A 97 7.33 8.89 1.36
N ALA A 98 8.48 8.40 0.90
CA ALA A 98 8.84 8.52 -0.51
C ALA A 98 7.82 7.80 -1.40
N LEU A 99 7.38 6.62 -0.98
CA LEU A 99 6.37 5.90 -1.74
C LEU A 99 5.02 6.60 -1.67
N LYS A 100 4.62 7.08 -0.49
CA LYS A 100 3.37 7.84 -0.37
C LYS A 100 3.38 9.06 -1.28
N THR A 101 4.48 9.82 -1.29
CA THR A 101 4.61 11.00 -2.14
C THR A 101 4.46 10.63 -3.62
N TYR A 102 5.09 9.54 -4.02
CA TYR A 102 4.97 9.06 -5.40
C TYR A 102 3.51 8.75 -5.74
N LEU A 103 2.82 8.03 -4.84
CA LEU A 103 1.44 7.63 -5.07
C LEU A 103 0.47 8.82 -5.09
N VAL A 104 0.71 9.81 -4.22
CA VAL A 104 -0.08 11.05 -4.25
C VAL A 104 0.09 11.73 -5.61
N GLY A 105 1.32 11.75 -6.12
CA GLY A 105 1.58 12.32 -7.45
C GLY A 105 0.88 11.58 -8.58
N LYS A 106 0.47 10.33 -8.35
CA LYS A 106 -0.26 9.53 -9.32
C LYS A 106 -1.77 9.56 -9.09
N GLY A 107 -2.24 10.40 -8.18
CA GLY A 107 -3.67 10.60 -7.98
C GLY A 107 -4.29 9.82 -6.84
N ILE A 108 -3.48 9.17 -6.00
CA ILE A 108 -4.00 8.45 -4.84
C ILE A 108 -4.12 9.44 -3.67
N SER A 109 -5.28 9.49 -3.04
CA SER A 109 -5.51 10.43 -1.94
C SER A 109 -4.60 10.12 -0.74
N ALA A 110 -3.99 11.17 -0.19
CA ALA A 110 -3.12 11.03 0.98
C ALA A 110 -3.86 10.41 2.17
N ASP A 111 -5.16 10.67 2.28
CA ASP A 111 -5.98 10.17 3.39
C ASP A 111 -6.09 8.65 3.42
N ARG A 112 -5.80 8.01 2.30
CA ARG A 112 -5.89 6.55 2.19
C ARG A 112 -4.62 5.84 2.63
N MET A 113 -3.54 6.58 2.89
CA MET A 113 -2.22 6.01 3.11
C MET A 113 -1.63 6.50 4.42
N SER A 114 -1.28 5.55 5.29
CA SER A 114 -0.56 5.84 6.54
C SER A 114 0.86 5.32 6.39
N THR A 115 1.84 6.08 6.88
CA THR A 115 3.24 5.69 6.76
C THR A 115 3.81 5.33 8.13
N PHE A 116 4.67 4.30 8.14
CA PHE A 116 5.32 3.82 9.36
C PHE A 116 6.77 3.52 9.08
N GLY A 117 7.65 4.00 9.95
CA GLY A 117 9.07 3.64 9.91
C GLY A 117 9.34 2.54 10.92
N GLU A 118 9.57 1.34 10.44
CA GLU A 118 9.75 0.17 11.30
C GLU A 118 11.20 -0.06 11.71
N GLY A 119 12.15 0.66 11.08
CA GLY A 119 13.56 0.45 11.36
C GLY A 119 14.08 -0.84 10.76
N LYS A 120 14.92 -1.54 11.50
CA LYS A 120 15.52 -2.78 11.02
C LYS A 120 14.47 -3.83 10.72
N ASP A 121 14.60 -4.49 9.56
CA ASP A 121 13.67 -5.55 9.17
C ASP A 121 13.99 -6.82 9.92
N MET A 122 13.13 -7.18 10.86
CA MET A 122 13.31 -8.37 11.70
C MET A 122 12.72 -9.64 11.06
N SER A 123 12.15 -9.53 9.85
CA SER A 123 11.51 -10.66 9.19
C SER A 123 12.40 -11.40 8.21
N VAL A 124 13.55 -10.80 7.84
CA VAL A 124 14.48 -11.46 6.90
C VAL A 124 15.33 -12.51 7.60
N ASP A 125 15.82 -13.48 6.82
CA ASP A 125 16.75 -14.49 7.34
C ASP A 125 18.04 -13.84 7.79
N GLN A 126 18.71 -14.48 8.73
CA GLN A 126 19.98 -13.97 9.28
C GLN A 126 21.00 -13.66 8.19
N LYS A 127 21.03 -14.44 7.12
CA LYS A 127 21.98 -14.22 6.02
C LYS A 127 21.67 -12.96 5.23
N ASP A 128 20.46 -12.42 5.36
CA ASP A 128 20.00 -11.28 4.55
C ASP A 128 19.90 -9.97 5.32
N ILE A 129 20.29 -9.95 6.59
CA ILE A 129 20.09 -8.77 7.44
C ILE A 129 20.84 -7.52 6.98
N TYR A 130 21.88 -7.69 6.15
CA TYR A 130 22.64 -6.57 5.61
C TYR A 130 22.43 -6.40 4.10
N THR A 131 21.43 -7.06 3.53
CA THR A 131 21.22 -7.03 2.08
C THR A 131 20.03 -6.16 1.70
N GLU A 132 19.86 -6.00 0.39
CA GLU A 132 18.74 -5.25 -0.16
C GLU A 132 17.39 -5.82 0.27
N LYS A 133 17.34 -7.13 0.59
CA LYS A 133 16.08 -7.74 1.02
C LYS A 133 15.49 -7.07 2.24
N ALA A 134 16.34 -6.51 3.12
CA ALA A 134 15.88 -5.82 4.32
C ALA A 134 15.60 -4.34 4.09
N ARG A 135 16.08 -3.76 2.98
CA ARG A 135 15.87 -2.35 2.65
C ARG A 135 14.67 -2.21 1.75
N LYS A 136 13.49 -2.14 2.35
CA LYS A 136 12.25 -2.24 1.58
C LYS A 136 11.13 -1.36 2.10
N VAL A 137 10.12 -1.20 1.27
CA VAL A 137 8.83 -0.62 1.65
C VAL A 137 7.75 -1.60 1.23
N GLU A 138 6.84 -1.89 2.14
CA GLU A 138 5.69 -2.76 1.88
C GLU A 138 4.40 -1.95 1.97
N VAL A 139 3.45 -2.26 1.09
CA VAL A 139 2.11 -1.67 1.13
C VAL A 139 1.13 -2.79 1.42
N LYS A 140 0.37 -2.66 2.49
CA LYS A 140 -0.62 -3.66 2.88
C LYS A 140 -1.92 -2.98 3.24
N LYS A 141 -3.01 -3.70 3.01
CA LYS A 141 -4.32 -3.21 3.39
C LYS A 141 -4.34 -2.91 4.89
N HIS A 142 -4.89 -1.75 5.24
CA HIS A 142 -5.06 -1.38 6.64
C HIS A 142 -6.12 -2.29 7.28
N GLU A 143 -5.76 -2.88 8.41
CA GLU A 143 -6.66 -3.78 9.13
C GLU A 143 -7.57 -3.06 10.13
#